data_fd81c27baaa5d4f3adf7347927925992
#
_entry.id   fd81c27baaa5d4f3adf7347927925992
#
_cell.length_a   1.000
_cell.length_b   1.000
_cell.length_c   1.000
_cell.angle_alpha   90.00
_cell.angle_beta   90.00
_cell.angle_gamma   90.00
#
_symmetry.space_group_name_H-M   'P 1'
#
loop_
_entity.id
_entity.type
_entity.pdbx_description
1 polymer ?
#
loop_
_entity_poly.entity_id
_entity_poly.type
_entity_poly.pdbx_seq_one_letter_code
_entity_poly.pdbx_strand_id
1 'polypeptide(L)'
;MVYSIIYGPLANGATTLMFEGVPSYPDHSRFWAVVEKHKVNQFYTAPTAIRSLAKASMDFVNKHDLSSLKVLGSVGEPINEEAWHWFNENIGKQKSPIVDTWWQTETGGIMISPIPYVTPTIPTFASLPLPGVQAALVDDNGEEIKSNQEEGKLCIKFPWPGMARTIWGNHKRYVETYFSAYKNMYFTGDGARRDAVGYYRITGRVDDVVIVSGHNLGTAPIEDAINEHPAVAESAIVGYPHEVKGNALYGFIILKESGENRVHDNLRKEINQLISDHIGPIAKLDKIQFTNSLPKTRSGKIMRRILRKIASGETDQLGDISTLQDPEVVQEIIDGKK
;
A
#
# COMPACT_ATOMS: atom_id res chain seq x y z
N MET A 1 -12.26 -1.78 -6.09
CA MET A 1 -12.12 -3.03 -6.87
C MET A 1 -13.22 -3.26 -7.90
N VAL A 2 -14.50 -2.96 -7.62
CA VAL A 2 -15.63 -3.21 -8.52
C VAL A 2 -15.43 -2.60 -9.91
N TYR A 3 -14.97 -1.36 -10.00
CA TYR A 3 -14.76 -0.68 -11.28
C TYR A 3 -13.72 -1.37 -12.17
N SER A 4 -12.58 -1.75 -11.61
CA SER A 4 -11.46 -2.30 -12.38
C SER A 4 -11.63 -3.78 -12.75
N ILE A 5 -12.36 -4.55 -11.94
CA ILE A 5 -12.48 -6.01 -12.12
C ILE A 5 -13.82 -6.40 -12.75
N ILE A 6 -14.88 -5.65 -12.51
CA ILE A 6 -16.22 -5.98 -13.02
C ILE A 6 -16.60 -5.03 -14.16
N TYR A 7 -16.81 -3.75 -13.85
CA TYR A 7 -17.37 -2.83 -14.84
C TYR A 7 -16.43 -2.53 -16.01
N GLY A 8 -15.14 -2.29 -15.73
CA GLY A 8 -14.16 -2.01 -16.78
C GLY A 8 -14.04 -3.14 -17.80
N PRO A 9 -13.74 -4.38 -17.40
CA PRO A 9 -13.66 -5.52 -18.32
C PRO A 9 -14.96 -5.76 -19.08
N LEU A 10 -16.11 -5.81 -18.41
CA LEU A 10 -17.38 -6.09 -19.04
C LEU A 10 -17.80 -4.99 -20.03
N ALA A 11 -17.55 -3.71 -19.71
CA ALA A 11 -17.83 -2.60 -20.64
C ALA A 11 -16.95 -2.65 -21.90
N ASN A 12 -15.81 -3.32 -21.84
CA ASN A 12 -14.92 -3.52 -22.99
C ASN A 12 -15.08 -4.91 -23.66
N GLY A 13 -16.14 -5.65 -23.33
CA GLY A 13 -16.39 -6.97 -23.89
C GLY A 13 -15.42 -8.06 -23.43
N ALA A 14 -14.67 -7.82 -22.36
CA ALA A 14 -13.75 -8.80 -21.79
C ALA A 14 -14.46 -9.70 -20.77
N THR A 15 -13.88 -10.88 -20.55
CA THR A 15 -14.35 -11.82 -19.53
C THR A 15 -13.73 -11.47 -18.17
N THR A 16 -14.55 -11.35 -17.15
CA THR A 16 -14.11 -11.27 -15.75
C THR A 16 -14.28 -12.62 -15.09
N LEU A 17 -13.23 -13.09 -14.43
CA LEU A 17 -13.26 -14.32 -13.64
C LEU A 17 -13.40 -13.96 -12.16
N MET A 18 -14.45 -14.49 -11.56
CA MET A 18 -14.68 -14.42 -10.12
C MET A 18 -14.73 -15.83 -9.54
N PHE A 19 -14.09 -16.05 -8.42
CA PHE A 19 -14.17 -17.32 -7.71
C PHE A 19 -14.24 -17.06 -6.19
N GLU A 20 -14.88 -17.95 -5.48
CA GLU A 20 -14.94 -17.94 -4.03
C GLU A 20 -13.67 -18.62 -3.47
N GLY A 21 -12.98 -17.95 -2.57
CA GLY A 21 -11.79 -18.49 -1.94
C GLY A 21 -10.76 -17.44 -1.52
N VAL A 22 -9.76 -17.90 -0.80
CA VAL A 22 -8.60 -17.13 -0.37
C VAL A 22 -7.32 -17.65 -1.03
N PRO A 23 -6.24 -16.82 -1.09
CA PRO A 23 -5.01 -17.21 -1.81
C PRO A 23 -4.35 -18.50 -1.32
N SER A 24 -4.56 -18.84 -0.04
CA SER A 24 -3.90 -19.94 0.65
C SER A 24 -4.78 -21.18 0.86
N TYR A 25 -5.98 -21.27 0.28
CA TYR A 25 -6.84 -22.44 0.43
C TYR A 25 -7.12 -23.12 -0.92
N PRO A 26 -6.95 -24.45 -1.04
CA PRO A 26 -6.48 -25.41 -0.03
C PRO A 26 -4.99 -25.29 0.29
N ASP A 27 -4.20 -24.67 -0.59
CA ASP A 27 -2.78 -24.34 -0.42
C ASP A 27 -2.41 -23.06 -1.20
N HIS A 28 -1.16 -22.63 -1.12
CA HIS A 28 -0.66 -21.40 -1.76
C HIS A 28 -0.59 -21.47 -3.30
N SER A 29 -1.00 -22.57 -3.92
CA SER A 29 -1.14 -22.68 -5.37
C SER A 29 -2.49 -22.20 -5.90
N ARG A 30 -3.42 -21.82 -5.04
CA ARG A 30 -4.81 -21.51 -5.41
C ARG A 30 -4.92 -20.54 -6.60
N PHE A 31 -4.21 -19.43 -6.57
CA PHE A 31 -4.25 -18.45 -7.66
C PHE A 31 -3.66 -19.01 -8.95
N TRP A 32 -2.58 -19.75 -8.85
CA TRP A 32 -1.86 -20.30 -9.99
C TRP A 32 -2.67 -21.38 -10.68
N ALA A 33 -3.35 -22.23 -9.91
CA ALA A 33 -4.29 -23.21 -10.43
C ALA A 33 -5.47 -22.57 -11.19
N VAL A 34 -5.98 -21.44 -10.71
CA VAL A 34 -7.03 -20.66 -11.39
C VAL A 34 -6.49 -20.06 -12.69
N VAL A 35 -5.30 -19.46 -12.66
CA VAL A 35 -4.64 -18.90 -13.85
C VAL A 35 -4.45 -19.95 -14.92
N GLU A 36 -3.90 -21.11 -14.58
CA GLU A 36 -3.67 -22.22 -15.49
C GLU A 36 -4.98 -22.77 -16.08
N LYS A 37 -5.95 -23.09 -15.20
CA LYS A 37 -7.23 -23.69 -15.59
C LYS A 37 -8.02 -22.81 -16.55
N HIS A 38 -8.07 -21.50 -16.30
CA HIS A 38 -8.89 -20.57 -17.05
C HIS A 38 -8.10 -19.73 -18.06
N LYS A 39 -6.80 -20.00 -18.22
CA LYS A 39 -5.91 -19.26 -19.13
C LYS A 39 -6.02 -17.76 -18.94
N VAL A 40 -5.93 -17.32 -17.68
CA VAL A 40 -6.06 -15.90 -17.29
C VAL A 40 -4.96 -15.08 -17.97
N ASN A 41 -5.34 -13.97 -18.60
CA ASN A 41 -4.40 -13.11 -19.30
C ASN A 41 -3.94 -11.93 -18.42
N GLN A 42 -4.78 -11.47 -17.50
CA GLN A 42 -4.50 -10.34 -16.62
C GLN A 42 -4.77 -10.77 -15.17
N PHE A 43 -3.75 -10.64 -14.34
CA PHE A 43 -3.83 -10.97 -12.93
C PHE A 43 -3.62 -9.71 -12.09
N TYR A 44 -4.67 -9.27 -11.39
CA TYR A 44 -4.70 -8.01 -10.66
C TYR A 44 -5.00 -8.27 -9.18
N THR A 45 -4.07 -7.92 -8.30
CA THR A 45 -4.13 -8.26 -6.87
C THR A 45 -3.50 -7.17 -5.99
N ALA A 46 -3.53 -7.36 -4.67
CA ALA A 46 -2.94 -6.43 -3.72
C ALA A 46 -1.50 -6.83 -3.35
N PRO A 47 -0.60 -5.89 -3.06
CA PRO A 47 0.76 -6.15 -2.57
C PRO A 47 0.81 -7.08 -1.36
N THR A 48 -0.12 -6.95 -0.43
CA THR A 48 -0.24 -7.87 0.72
C THR A 48 -0.42 -9.34 0.28
N ALA A 49 -1.22 -9.62 -0.75
CA ALA A 49 -1.37 -10.97 -1.29
C ALA A 49 -0.07 -11.44 -1.96
N ILE A 50 0.60 -10.56 -2.71
CA ILE A 50 1.89 -10.86 -3.35
C ILE A 50 2.93 -11.23 -2.28
N ARG A 51 3.08 -10.42 -1.22
CA ARG A 51 3.99 -10.71 -0.10
C ARG A 51 3.67 -12.03 0.60
N SER A 52 2.40 -12.33 0.80
CA SER A 52 1.98 -13.61 1.40
C SER A 52 2.36 -14.80 0.55
N LEU A 53 2.18 -14.70 -0.77
CA LEU A 53 2.54 -15.77 -1.70
C LEU A 53 4.06 -15.90 -1.89
N ALA A 54 4.80 -14.80 -1.81
CA ALA A 54 6.25 -14.79 -1.90
C ALA A 54 6.95 -15.52 -0.73
N LYS A 55 6.28 -15.63 0.42
CA LYS A 55 6.80 -16.39 1.57
C LYS A 55 6.68 -17.90 1.40
N ALA A 56 5.74 -18.36 0.57
CA ALA A 56 5.52 -19.78 0.34
C ALA A 56 6.56 -20.38 -0.60
N SER A 57 6.70 -21.72 -0.57
CA SER A 57 7.61 -22.42 -1.51
C SER A 57 7.25 -22.10 -2.96
N MET A 58 8.28 -21.89 -3.78
CA MET A 58 8.15 -21.74 -5.23
C MET A 58 7.55 -22.95 -5.92
N ASP A 59 7.53 -24.12 -5.27
CA ASP A 59 6.86 -25.32 -5.80
C ASP A 59 5.37 -25.08 -6.06
N PHE A 60 4.72 -24.22 -5.24
CA PHE A 60 3.33 -23.84 -5.46
C PHE A 60 3.11 -23.07 -6.76
N VAL A 61 4.10 -22.32 -7.21
CA VAL A 61 4.09 -21.59 -8.49
C VAL A 61 4.50 -22.51 -9.63
N ASN A 62 5.64 -23.22 -9.47
CA ASN A 62 6.31 -23.94 -10.55
C ASN A 62 5.54 -25.14 -11.07
N LYS A 63 4.59 -25.69 -10.29
CA LYS A 63 3.72 -26.80 -10.72
C LYS A 63 2.60 -26.36 -11.68
N HIS A 64 2.47 -25.07 -11.98
CA HIS A 64 1.41 -24.50 -12.82
C HIS A 64 1.93 -23.78 -14.05
N ASP A 65 1.20 -23.89 -15.16
CA ASP A 65 1.47 -23.16 -16.38
C ASP A 65 0.86 -21.74 -16.30
N LEU A 66 1.71 -20.74 -16.15
CA LEU A 66 1.35 -19.33 -16.11
C LEU A 66 1.58 -18.60 -17.44
N SER A 67 1.87 -19.32 -18.54
CA SER A 67 2.23 -18.73 -19.84
C SER A 67 1.12 -17.90 -20.49
N SER A 68 -0.12 -18.04 -20.01
CA SER A 68 -1.25 -17.24 -20.46
C SER A 68 -1.23 -15.80 -19.93
N LEU A 69 -0.48 -15.52 -18.86
CA LEU A 69 -0.39 -14.18 -18.28
C LEU A 69 0.31 -13.21 -19.23
N LYS A 70 -0.32 -12.07 -19.47
CA LYS A 70 0.20 -10.97 -20.30
C LYS A 70 0.46 -9.71 -19.48
N VAL A 71 -0.38 -9.44 -18.48
CA VAL A 71 -0.27 -8.26 -17.63
C VAL A 71 -0.48 -8.66 -16.18
N LEU A 72 0.37 -8.16 -15.31
CA LEU A 72 0.23 -8.24 -13.87
C LEU A 72 -0.19 -6.87 -13.33
N GLY A 73 -1.00 -6.83 -12.31
CA GLY A 73 -1.44 -5.57 -11.72
C GLY A 73 -1.38 -5.55 -10.21
N SER A 74 -1.09 -4.38 -9.67
CA SER A 74 -1.03 -4.09 -8.24
C SER A 74 -1.98 -2.96 -7.85
N VAL A 75 -2.65 -3.10 -6.70
CA VAL A 75 -3.65 -2.14 -6.23
C VAL A 75 -3.86 -2.19 -4.72
N GLY A 76 -4.28 -1.05 -4.17
CA GLY A 76 -4.81 -0.92 -2.81
C GLY A 76 -3.82 -0.36 -1.79
N GLU A 77 -2.55 -0.55 -2.01
CA GLU A 77 -1.44 0.05 -1.27
C GLU A 77 -0.23 0.17 -2.19
N PRO A 78 0.77 1.01 -1.91
CA PRO A 78 2.02 1.01 -2.65
C PRO A 78 2.68 -0.38 -2.59
N ILE A 79 3.16 -0.86 -3.74
CA ILE A 79 3.94 -2.10 -3.78
C ILE A 79 5.39 -1.81 -3.43
N ASN A 80 5.95 -2.55 -2.47
CA ASN A 80 7.36 -2.46 -2.13
C ASN A 80 8.25 -3.14 -3.17
N GLU A 81 9.51 -2.74 -3.22
CA GLU A 81 10.46 -3.15 -4.27
C GLU A 81 10.68 -4.67 -4.28
N GLU A 82 10.86 -5.30 -3.11
CA GLU A 82 11.04 -6.75 -2.99
C GLU A 82 9.86 -7.53 -3.58
N ALA A 83 8.63 -7.13 -3.23
CA ALA A 83 7.43 -7.78 -3.75
C ALA A 83 7.27 -7.56 -5.26
N TRP A 84 7.63 -6.37 -5.75
CA TRP A 84 7.61 -6.06 -7.17
C TRP A 84 8.58 -6.96 -7.94
N HIS A 85 9.83 -7.09 -7.48
CA HIS A 85 10.83 -7.96 -8.11
C HIS A 85 10.41 -9.41 -8.08
N TRP A 86 9.95 -9.91 -6.93
CA TRP A 86 9.44 -11.28 -6.84
C TRP A 86 8.31 -11.55 -7.85
N PHE A 87 7.36 -10.61 -7.95
CA PHE A 87 6.20 -10.72 -8.84
C PHE A 87 6.61 -10.68 -10.31
N ASN A 88 7.54 -9.79 -10.66
CA ASN A 88 8.10 -9.68 -12.00
C ASN A 88 8.86 -10.94 -12.44
N GLU A 89 9.75 -11.43 -11.59
CA GLU A 89 10.66 -12.54 -11.92
C GLU A 89 9.95 -13.89 -11.91
N ASN A 90 9.19 -14.14 -10.85
CA ASN A 90 8.64 -15.46 -10.60
C ASN A 90 7.28 -15.68 -11.28
N ILE A 91 6.45 -14.66 -11.38
CA ILE A 91 5.12 -14.77 -11.98
C ILE A 91 5.11 -14.19 -13.39
N GLY A 92 5.61 -12.98 -13.58
CA GLY A 92 5.69 -12.31 -14.88
C GLY A 92 6.76 -12.85 -15.81
N LYS A 93 7.73 -13.61 -15.27
CA LYS A 93 8.88 -14.13 -16.02
C LYS A 93 9.63 -13.02 -16.79
N GLN A 94 9.62 -11.79 -16.26
CA GLN A 94 10.18 -10.57 -16.88
C GLN A 94 9.60 -10.25 -18.28
N LYS A 95 8.43 -10.80 -18.59
CA LYS A 95 7.73 -10.63 -19.88
C LYS A 95 6.41 -9.88 -19.74
N SER A 96 5.75 -10.07 -18.59
CA SER A 96 4.46 -9.43 -18.30
C SER A 96 4.70 -8.17 -17.48
N PRO A 97 4.39 -6.97 -18.01
CA PRO A 97 4.58 -5.74 -17.26
C PRO A 97 3.74 -5.71 -15.98
N ILE A 98 4.30 -5.14 -14.91
CA ILE A 98 3.57 -4.89 -13.68
C ILE A 98 2.95 -3.50 -13.74
N VAL A 99 1.64 -3.43 -13.77
CA VAL A 99 0.85 -2.22 -13.79
C VAL A 99 0.47 -1.87 -12.36
N ASP A 100 1.27 -1.03 -11.71
CA ASP A 100 0.92 -0.49 -10.40
C ASP A 100 -0.07 0.66 -10.59
N THR A 101 -1.20 0.60 -9.88
CA THR A 101 -2.32 1.50 -10.13
C THR A 101 -2.64 2.31 -8.88
N TRP A 102 -2.67 3.63 -9.04
CA TRP A 102 -3.21 4.50 -8.01
C TRP A 102 -4.60 5.02 -8.37
N TRP A 103 -5.52 4.84 -7.44
CA TRP A 103 -6.89 5.34 -7.50
C TRP A 103 -7.56 5.26 -6.13
N GLN A 104 -8.72 5.87 -6.01
CA GLN A 104 -9.56 5.84 -4.81
C GLN A 104 -10.98 5.41 -5.19
N THR A 105 -11.77 4.98 -4.22
CA THR A 105 -13.20 4.68 -4.45
C THR A 105 -13.91 5.88 -5.08
N GLU A 106 -13.58 7.07 -4.62
CA GLU A 106 -14.14 8.35 -5.02
C GLU A 106 -13.70 8.80 -6.42
N THR A 107 -12.60 8.27 -6.92
CA THR A 107 -12.15 8.58 -8.28
C THR A 107 -12.92 7.80 -9.37
N GLY A 108 -13.62 6.74 -9.00
CA GLY A 108 -14.42 5.93 -9.93
C GLY A 108 -13.61 5.12 -10.94
N GLY A 109 -12.30 5.20 -10.91
CA GLY A 109 -11.38 4.49 -11.79
C GLY A 109 -9.93 4.84 -11.52
N ILE A 110 -9.02 4.19 -12.27
CA ILE A 110 -7.59 4.40 -12.18
C ILE A 110 -7.23 5.80 -12.66
N MET A 111 -6.38 6.49 -11.94
CA MET A 111 -5.95 7.86 -12.21
C MET A 111 -4.49 7.94 -12.64
N ILE A 112 -3.62 7.19 -11.97
CA ILE A 112 -2.18 7.15 -12.27
C ILE A 112 -1.80 5.68 -12.44
N SER A 113 -1.18 5.36 -13.58
CA SER A 113 -0.82 3.97 -13.91
C SER A 113 0.07 3.93 -15.15
N PRO A 114 1.04 3.02 -15.24
CA PRO A 114 1.67 2.75 -16.53
C PRO A 114 0.67 2.13 -17.50
N ILE A 115 0.79 2.46 -18.79
CA ILE A 115 0.07 1.77 -19.87
C ILE A 115 0.90 0.54 -20.25
N PRO A 116 0.34 -0.68 -20.15
CA PRO A 116 1.06 -1.92 -20.42
C PRO A 116 1.75 -1.88 -21.80
N TYR A 117 3.01 -2.28 -21.86
CA TYR A 117 3.83 -2.32 -23.08
C TYR A 117 4.13 -0.97 -23.74
N VAL A 118 3.62 0.15 -23.20
CA VAL A 118 3.86 1.51 -23.71
C VAL A 118 4.72 2.31 -22.74
N THR A 119 4.34 2.32 -21.48
CA THR A 119 5.05 3.04 -20.43
C THR A 119 6.01 2.08 -19.70
N PRO A 120 7.29 2.44 -19.50
CA PRO A 120 8.17 1.66 -18.66
C PRO A 120 7.58 1.44 -17.26
N THR A 121 7.64 0.21 -16.78
CA THR A 121 7.23 -0.12 -15.42
C THR A 121 8.44 -0.09 -14.50
N ILE A 122 8.37 0.67 -13.42
CA ILE A 122 9.46 0.90 -12.49
C ILE A 122 8.99 0.44 -11.10
N PRO A 123 9.81 -0.30 -10.35
CA PRO A 123 9.47 -0.70 -8.99
C PRO A 123 9.00 0.49 -8.15
N THR A 124 7.89 0.32 -7.43
CA THR A 124 7.31 1.31 -6.51
C THR A 124 6.64 2.55 -7.14
N PHE A 125 6.69 2.71 -8.47
CA PHE A 125 6.09 3.85 -9.15
C PHE A 125 4.76 3.50 -9.80
N ALA A 126 3.72 4.29 -9.49
CA ALA A 126 2.45 4.28 -10.22
C ALA A 126 2.56 4.94 -11.60
N SER A 127 3.71 5.55 -11.92
CA SER A 127 4.09 6.11 -13.22
C SER A 127 3.37 7.43 -13.56
N LEU A 128 2.62 7.50 -14.65
CA LEU A 128 2.06 8.75 -15.20
C LEU A 128 0.54 8.83 -14.98
N PRO A 129 -0.01 10.04 -14.81
CA PRO A 129 -1.45 10.24 -14.90
C PRO A 129 -2.00 9.75 -16.23
N LEU A 130 -3.13 9.05 -16.18
CA LEU A 130 -3.82 8.60 -17.40
C LEU A 130 -4.34 9.79 -18.23
N PRO A 131 -4.54 9.63 -19.54
CA PRO A 131 -5.05 10.70 -20.41
C PRO A 131 -6.31 11.35 -19.86
N GLY A 132 -6.32 12.67 -19.74
CA GLY A 132 -7.41 13.45 -19.16
C GLY A 132 -7.30 13.71 -17.66
N VAL A 133 -6.40 13.04 -16.95
CA VAL A 133 -6.13 13.28 -15.52
C VAL A 133 -5.00 14.30 -15.37
N GLN A 134 -5.26 15.38 -14.64
CA GLN A 134 -4.25 16.41 -14.36
C GLN A 134 -3.86 16.38 -12.88
N ALA A 135 -2.93 15.51 -12.55
CA ALA A 135 -2.35 15.43 -11.22
C ALA A 135 -1.40 16.61 -10.95
N ALA A 136 -1.40 17.10 -9.72
CA ALA A 136 -0.48 18.10 -9.22
C ALA A 136 0.06 17.69 -7.86
N LEU A 137 1.31 18.05 -7.58
CA LEU A 137 1.84 18.07 -6.22
C LEU A 137 1.73 19.49 -5.69
N VAL A 138 1.26 19.64 -4.46
CA VAL A 138 1.17 20.95 -3.79
C VAL A 138 1.93 20.93 -2.46
N ASP A 139 2.49 22.07 -2.11
CA ASP A 139 3.16 22.28 -0.83
C ASP A 139 2.14 22.50 0.32
N ASP A 140 2.63 22.81 1.51
CA ASP A 140 1.79 23.10 2.69
C ASP A 140 0.94 24.36 2.54
N ASN A 141 1.33 25.29 1.67
CA ASN A 141 0.61 26.53 1.38
C ASN A 141 -0.42 26.36 0.26
N GLY A 142 -0.44 25.21 -0.41
CA GLY A 142 -1.31 24.93 -1.55
C GLY A 142 -0.76 25.40 -2.90
N GLU A 143 0.52 25.81 -2.94
CA GLU A 143 1.20 26.18 -4.18
C GLU A 143 1.65 24.96 -4.96
N GLU A 144 1.46 24.97 -6.28
CA GLU A 144 1.83 23.85 -7.14
C GLU A 144 3.34 23.71 -7.27
N ILE A 145 3.88 22.57 -6.85
CA ILE A 145 5.27 22.18 -7.03
C ILE A 145 5.47 21.75 -8.49
N LYS A 146 6.16 22.56 -9.28
CA LYS A 146 6.40 22.33 -10.71
C LYS A 146 7.66 21.53 -10.98
N SER A 147 8.64 21.59 -10.09
CA SER A 147 9.90 20.86 -10.17
C SER A 147 9.70 19.35 -10.04
N ASN A 148 10.56 18.60 -10.70
CA ASN A 148 10.67 17.14 -10.50
C ASN A 148 11.62 16.87 -9.32
N GLN A 149 11.67 15.61 -8.85
CA GLN A 149 12.43 15.13 -7.68
C GLN A 149 11.93 15.71 -6.34
N GLU A 150 10.74 16.27 -6.34
CA GLU A 150 10.08 16.87 -5.18
C GLU A 150 8.91 16.00 -4.70
N GLU A 151 8.66 16.09 -3.41
CA GLU A 151 7.51 15.48 -2.74
C GLU A 151 6.49 16.54 -2.37
N GLY A 152 5.21 16.18 -2.42
CA GLY A 152 4.11 17.04 -2.04
C GLY A 152 2.82 16.28 -1.85
N LYS A 153 1.75 17.00 -1.55
CA LYS A 153 0.42 16.44 -1.42
C LYS A 153 -0.21 16.28 -2.79
N LEU A 154 -0.70 15.09 -3.07
CA LEU A 154 -1.29 14.78 -4.37
C LEU A 154 -2.69 15.39 -4.49
N CYS A 155 -2.88 16.20 -5.52
CA CYS A 155 -4.16 16.80 -5.89
C CYS A 155 -4.50 16.53 -7.36
N ILE A 156 -5.79 16.59 -7.71
CA ILE A 156 -6.26 16.56 -9.11
C ILE A 156 -6.89 17.91 -9.42
N LYS A 157 -6.41 18.57 -10.49
CA LYS A 157 -6.76 19.96 -10.82
C LYS A 157 -8.14 20.13 -11.45
N PHE A 158 -8.59 19.17 -12.23
CA PHE A 158 -9.84 19.28 -12.98
C PHE A 158 -10.72 18.04 -12.74
N PRO A 159 -12.04 18.21 -12.80
CA PRO A 159 -12.95 17.07 -12.71
C PRO A 159 -12.77 16.12 -13.89
N TRP A 160 -13.00 14.85 -13.65
CA TRP A 160 -12.96 13.76 -14.64
C TRP A 160 -14.29 12.99 -14.62
N PRO A 161 -14.64 12.23 -15.66
CA PRO A 161 -15.96 11.57 -15.76
C PRO A 161 -16.31 10.64 -14.61
N GLY A 162 -15.31 9.95 -14.03
CA GLY A 162 -15.50 9.01 -12.92
C GLY A 162 -15.54 9.63 -11.53
N MET A 163 -15.33 10.94 -11.39
CA MET A 163 -15.30 11.60 -10.08
C MET A 163 -16.64 11.42 -9.34
N ALA A 164 -16.56 11.01 -8.08
CA ALA A 164 -17.74 10.96 -7.22
C ALA A 164 -18.38 12.35 -7.12
N ARG A 165 -19.70 12.39 -7.07
CA ARG A 165 -20.46 13.66 -6.95
C ARG A 165 -20.84 13.99 -5.52
N THR A 166 -20.84 12.98 -4.66
CA THR A 166 -21.21 13.13 -3.25
C THR A 166 -20.91 11.85 -2.48
N ILE A 167 -20.99 11.92 -1.14
CA ILE A 167 -21.15 10.79 -0.24
C ILE A 167 -22.65 10.67 0.06
N TRP A 168 -23.21 9.48 -0.08
CA TRP A 168 -24.64 9.22 0.17
C TRP A 168 -25.06 9.71 1.55
N GLY A 169 -26.08 10.54 1.60
CA GLY A 169 -26.61 11.12 2.83
C GLY A 169 -25.70 12.15 3.53
N ASN A 170 -24.53 12.47 2.99
CA ASN A 170 -23.60 13.41 3.64
C ASN A 170 -22.73 14.19 2.63
N HIS A 171 -23.39 15.05 1.85
CA HIS A 171 -22.68 15.91 0.88
C HIS A 171 -21.69 16.88 1.53
N LYS A 172 -22.02 17.40 2.70
CA LYS A 172 -21.14 18.30 3.44
C LYS A 172 -19.79 17.67 3.71
N ARG A 173 -19.78 16.43 4.22
CA ARG A 173 -18.54 15.68 4.44
C ARG A 173 -17.72 15.46 3.17
N TYR A 174 -18.39 15.23 2.02
CA TYR A 174 -17.71 15.09 0.74
C TYR A 174 -16.91 16.36 0.38
N VAL A 175 -17.57 17.52 0.48
CA VAL A 175 -16.93 18.81 0.19
C VAL A 175 -15.81 19.09 1.20
N GLU A 176 -16.05 18.90 2.49
CA GLU A 176 -15.07 19.13 3.54
C GLU A 176 -13.82 18.25 3.38
N THR A 177 -14.01 16.97 3.00
CA THR A 177 -12.89 16.02 2.88
C THR A 177 -12.02 16.28 1.66
N TYR A 178 -12.64 16.55 0.51
CA TYR A 178 -11.92 16.53 -0.77
C TYR A 178 -11.68 17.91 -1.40
N PHE A 179 -12.40 18.97 -0.97
CA PHE A 179 -12.35 20.28 -1.61
C PHE A 179 -12.11 21.45 -0.68
N SER A 180 -11.99 21.24 0.63
CA SER A 180 -11.75 22.32 1.59
C SER A 180 -10.28 22.65 1.77
N ALA A 181 -9.38 21.66 1.59
CA ALA A 181 -7.95 21.85 1.86
C ALA A 181 -7.25 22.75 0.83
N TYR A 182 -7.59 22.57 -0.47
CA TYR A 182 -6.95 23.30 -1.57
C TYR A 182 -8.00 23.82 -2.54
N LYS A 183 -7.95 25.13 -2.79
CA LYS A 183 -8.95 25.82 -3.62
C LYS A 183 -8.94 25.28 -5.05
N ASN A 184 -10.12 24.88 -5.55
CA ASN A 184 -10.34 24.39 -6.91
C ASN A 184 -9.59 23.10 -7.27
N MET A 185 -9.14 22.32 -6.28
CA MET A 185 -8.50 21.03 -6.50
C MET A 185 -9.18 19.95 -5.68
N TYR A 186 -9.25 18.74 -6.22
CA TYR A 186 -9.62 17.55 -5.47
C TYR A 186 -8.38 17.11 -4.68
N PHE A 187 -8.44 17.15 -3.37
CA PHE A 187 -7.40 16.68 -2.46
C PHE A 187 -7.56 15.19 -2.22
N THR A 188 -6.55 14.42 -2.56
CA THR A 188 -6.62 12.95 -2.46
C THR A 188 -6.40 12.43 -1.05
N GLY A 189 -5.77 13.22 -0.19
CA GLY A 189 -5.28 12.77 1.12
C GLY A 189 -4.05 11.87 1.03
N ASP A 190 -3.45 11.74 -0.15
CA ASP A 190 -2.22 10.99 -0.36
C ASP A 190 -1.05 11.94 -0.64
N GLY A 191 0.14 11.58 -0.17
CA GLY A 191 1.40 12.17 -0.58
C GLY A 191 1.95 11.46 -1.81
N ALA A 192 2.70 12.18 -2.63
CA ALA A 192 3.41 11.60 -3.74
C ALA A 192 4.69 12.36 -4.05
N ARG A 193 5.63 11.67 -4.69
CA ARG A 193 6.88 12.24 -5.19
C ARG A 193 6.96 12.01 -6.69
N ARG A 194 7.52 12.98 -7.43
CA ARG A 194 7.92 12.77 -8.82
C ARG A 194 9.41 12.46 -8.90
N ASP A 195 9.79 11.55 -9.79
CA ASP A 195 11.20 11.34 -10.14
C ASP A 195 11.70 12.39 -11.14
N ALA A 196 12.93 12.23 -11.63
CA ALA A 196 13.56 13.17 -12.57
C ALA A 196 12.82 13.29 -13.90
N VAL A 197 12.10 12.25 -14.33
CA VAL A 197 11.34 12.22 -15.60
C VAL A 197 9.85 12.49 -15.41
N GLY A 198 9.39 12.68 -14.16
CA GLY A 198 8.02 13.05 -13.83
C GLY A 198 7.11 11.88 -13.46
N TYR A 199 7.63 10.68 -13.24
CA TYR A 199 6.84 9.55 -12.77
C TYR A 199 6.47 9.70 -11.31
N TYR A 200 5.23 9.36 -10.97
CA TYR A 200 4.68 9.49 -9.62
C TYR A 200 4.92 8.20 -8.81
N ARG A 201 5.51 8.38 -7.65
CA ARG A 201 5.53 7.38 -6.57
C ARG A 201 4.61 7.87 -5.45
N ILE A 202 3.67 7.04 -5.03
CA ILE A 202 2.80 7.34 -3.88
C ILE A 202 3.60 7.08 -2.61
N THR A 203 3.70 8.09 -1.73
CA THR A 203 4.49 8.00 -0.50
C THR A 203 3.64 7.63 0.73
N GLY A 204 2.34 7.49 0.54
CA GLY A 204 1.39 7.08 1.57
C GLY A 204 0.32 8.13 1.83
N ARG A 205 -0.45 7.91 2.90
CA ARG A 205 -1.48 8.86 3.32
C ARG A 205 -0.84 10.08 3.99
N VAL A 206 -1.37 11.27 3.72
CA VAL A 206 -0.92 12.51 4.39
C VAL A 206 -1.22 12.46 5.89
N ASP A 207 -2.32 11.83 6.29
CA ASP A 207 -2.69 11.59 7.68
C ASP A 207 -1.86 10.48 8.38
N ASP A 208 -1.09 9.71 7.61
CA ASP A 208 -0.10 8.74 8.12
C ASP A 208 1.33 9.31 8.16
N VAL A 209 1.55 10.54 7.67
CA VAL A 209 2.81 11.26 7.88
C VAL A 209 2.97 11.57 9.37
N VAL A 210 4.13 11.21 9.90
CA VAL A 210 4.46 11.46 11.32
C VAL A 210 5.46 12.62 11.41
N ILE A 211 5.10 13.66 12.17
CA ILE A 211 6.01 14.76 12.42
C ILE A 211 6.88 14.43 13.61
N VAL A 212 8.13 14.06 13.36
CA VAL A 212 9.12 13.74 14.40
C VAL A 212 10.14 14.86 14.50
N SER A 213 10.22 15.53 15.65
CA SER A 213 11.15 16.66 15.87
C SER A 213 11.12 17.72 14.75
N GLY A 214 9.93 18.00 14.21
CA GLY A 214 9.72 18.99 13.14
C GLY A 214 9.97 18.48 11.71
N HIS A 215 10.29 17.19 11.52
CA HIS A 215 10.46 16.57 10.21
C HIS A 215 9.25 15.72 9.85
N ASN A 216 8.74 15.89 8.63
CA ASN A 216 7.67 15.08 8.08
C ASN A 216 8.23 13.73 7.60
N LEU A 217 7.82 12.64 8.21
CA LEU A 217 8.23 11.28 7.85
C LEU A 217 7.04 10.50 7.32
N GLY A 218 7.07 10.11 6.05
CA GLY A 218 6.13 9.16 5.47
C GLY A 218 6.38 7.76 6.04
N THR A 219 5.31 7.04 6.39
CA THR A 219 5.44 5.68 6.95
C THR A 219 5.83 4.65 5.89
N ALA A 220 5.36 4.79 4.65
CA ALA A 220 5.61 3.82 3.59
C ALA A 220 7.12 3.63 3.25
N PRO A 221 7.94 4.68 3.09
CA PRO A 221 9.38 4.51 2.88
C PRO A 221 10.09 3.79 4.04
N ILE A 222 9.62 4.00 5.27
CA ILE A 222 10.18 3.33 6.46
C ILE A 222 9.78 1.84 6.45
N GLU A 223 8.53 1.54 6.13
CA GLU A 223 8.04 0.17 5.96
C GLU A 223 8.79 -0.56 4.83
N ASP A 224 9.05 0.12 3.72
CA ASP A 224 9.85 -0.44 2.61
C ASP A 224 11.24 -0.85 3.09
N ALA A 225 11.96 0.05 3.78
CA ALA A 225 13.29 -0.24 4.32
C ALA A 225 13.26 -1.42 5.31
N ILE A 226 12.27 -1.48 6.20
CA ILE A 226 12.12 -2.59 7.16
C ILE A 226 11.86 -3.92 6.46
N ASN A 227 11.02 -3.91 5.42
CA ASN A 227 10.63 -5.12 4.70
C ASN A 227 11.78 -5.73 3.87
N GLU A 228 12.87 -5.00 3.60
CA GLU A 228 14.10 -5.54 3.01
C GLU A 228 14.84 -6.47 3.98
N HIS A 229 14.60 -6.37 5.29
CA HIS A 229 15.28 -7.21 6.27
C HIS A 229 14.88 -8.68 6.11
N PRO A 230 15.83 -9.63 5.97
CA PRO A 230 15.53 -11.04 5.63
C PRO A 230 14.64 -11.75 6.65
N ALA A 231 14.63 -11.32 7.91
CA ALA A 231 13.78 -11.89 8.96
C ALA A 231 12.38 -11.27 9.01
N VAL A 232 12.10 -10.17 8.28
CA VAL A 232 10.82 -9.46 8.33
C VAL A 232 9.91 -9.97 7.23
N ALA A 233 8.69 -10.19 7.61
CA ALA A 233 7.63 -10.62 6.70
C ALA A 233 6.75 -9.47 6.25
N GLU A 234 6.39 -8.58 7.17
CA GLU A 234 5.54 -7.42 6.95
C GLU A 234 5.70 -6.44 8.11
N SER A 235 5.53 -5.16 7.83
CA SER A 235 5.58 -4.13 8.86
C SER A 235 4.46 -3.10 8.68
N ALA A 236 4.09 -2.45 9.78
CA ALA A 236 3.21 -1.29 9.77
C ALA A 236 3.73 -0.26 10.78
N ILE A 237 3.92 0.97 10.31
CA ILE A 237 4.45 2.05 11.12
C ILE A 237 3.34 3.06 11.40
N VAL A 238 3.30 3.53 12.65
CA VAL A 238 2.41 4.62 13.06
C VAL A 238 3.14 5.60 13.97
N GLY A 239 2.65 6.83 14.00
CA GLY A 239 3.07 7.82 14.98
C GLY A 239 2.31 7.64 16.29
N TYR A 240 2.96 7.97 17.41
CA TYR A 240 2.33 8.08 18.71
C TYR A 240 2.89 9.31 19.46
N PRO A 241 2.14 9.92 20.40
CA PRO A 241 2.60 11.06 21.16
C PRO A 241 3.86 10.76 21.98
N HIS A 242 4.85 11.65 21.90
CA HIS A 242 6.12 11.55 22.63
C HIS A 242 6.48 12.86 23.28
N GLU A 243 6.82 12.86 24.57
CA GLU A 243 7.03 14.06 25.39
C GLU A 243 8.10 15.03 24.83
N VAL A 244 9.18 14.48 24.25
CA VAL A 244 10.31 15.29 23.77
C VAL A 244 10.22 15.59 22.27
N LYS A 245 9.78 14.60 21.45
CA LYS A 245 9.81 14.68 19.98
C LYS A 245 8.50 15.20 19.38
N GLY A 246 7.48 15.45 20.22
CA GLY A 246 6.10 15.68 19.80
C GLY A 246 5.41 14.37 19.39
N ASN A 247 5.92 13.71 18.35
CA ASN A 247 5.58 12.33 18.04
C ASN A 247 6.85 11.50 17.87
N ALA A 248 6.70 10.19 18.04
CA ALA A 248 7.72 9.19 17.77
C ALA A 248 7.12 8.04 16.95
N LEU A 249 7.97 7.19 16.41
CA LEU A 249 7.57 6.10 15.53
C LEU A 249 7.44 4.79 16.32
N TYR A 250 6.32 4.10 16.09
CA TYR A 250 6.05 2.77 16.62
C TYR A 250 5.89 1.79 15.46
N GLY A 251 6.72 0.75 15.43
CA GLY A 251 6.68 -0.31 14.42
C GLY A 251 6.01 -1.57 14.95
N PHE A 252 5.00 -2.06 14.23
CA PHE A 252 4.41 -3.39 14.39
C PHE A 252 4.94 -4.27 13.29
N ILE A 253 5.67 -5.34 13.65
CA ILE A 253 6.46 -6.13 12.70
C ILE A 253 6.11 -7.60 12.83
N ILE A 254 5.78 -8.23 11.70
CA ILE A 254 5.62 -9.68 11.57
C ILE A 254 6.95 -10.28 11.12
N LEU A 255 7.43 -11.29 11.83
CA LEU A 255 8.64 -12.01 11.44
C LEU A 255 8.33 -13.18 10.51
N LYS A 256 9.29 -13.54 9.66
CA LYS A 256 9.31 -14.84 8.96
C LYS A 256 9.69 -15.94 9.98
N GLU A 257 9.32 -17.20 9.72
CA GLU A 257 9.70 -18.33 10.57
C GLU A 257 11.22 -18.37 10.89
N SER A 258 12.05 -17.98 9.92
CA SER A 258 13.52 -17.86 10.10
C SER A 258 13.92 -16.79 11.13
N GLY A 259 13.06 -15.87 11.44
CA GLY A 259 13.31 -14.76 12.39
C GLY A 259 12.77 -15.01 13.79
N GLU A 260 11.81 -15.94 13.97
CA GLU A 260 11.12 -16.14 15.25
C GLU A 260 12.05 -16.59 16.38
N ASN A 261 13.09 -17.34 16.05
CA ASN A 261 14.08 -17.83 17.02
C ASN A 261 15.26 -16.87 17.29
N ARG A 262 15.24 -15.68 16.68
CA ARG A 262 16.31 -14.68 16.88
C ARG A 262 16.09 -13.87 18.14
N VAL A 263 17.21 -13.40 18.73
CA VAL A 263 17.14 -12.49 19.87
C VAL A 263 16.53 -11.16 19.44
N HIS A 264 15.37 -10.82 19.97
CA HIS A 264 14.58 -9.65 19.57
C HIS A 264 15.33 -8.33 19.70
N ASP A 265 16.22 -8.19 20.68
CA ASP A 265 17.02 -6.95 20.88
C ASP A 265 18.04 -6.74 19.77
N ASN A 266 18.60 -7.82 19.22
CA ASN A 266 19.49 -7.73 18.06
C ASN A 266 18.69 -7.36 16.80
N LEU A 267 17.52 -7.97 16.60
CA LEU A 267 16.64 -7.62 15.48
C LEU A 267 16.21 -6.15 15.52
N ARG A 268 15.87 -5.60 16.69
CA ARG A 268 15.54 -4.18 16.84
C ARG A 268 16.69 -3.27 16.41
N LYS A 269 17.93 -3.63 16.75
CA LYS A 269 19.12 -2.87 16.35
C LYS A 269 19.36 -2.96 14.84
N GLU A 270 19.28 -4.16 14.26
CA GLU A 270 19.47 -4.39 12.82
C GLU A 270 18.41 -3.61 12.00
N ILE A 271 17.14 -3.69 12.38
CA ILE A 271 16.04 -2.97 11.74
C ILE A 271 16.26 -1.44 11.83
N ASN A 272 16.60 -0.92 13.02
CA ASN A 272 16.86 0.50 13.17
C ASN A 272 18.14 0.96 12.44
N GLN A 273 19.12 0.10 12.28
CA GLN A 273 20.30 0.40 11.45
C GLN A 273 19.89 0.50 9.98
N LEU A 274 19.13 -0.46 9.48
CA LEU A 274 18.63 -0.46 8.11
C LEU A 274 17.81 0.81 7.78
N ILE A 275 16.90 1.20 8.67
CA ILE A 275 16.16 2.47 8.54
C ILE A 275 17.12 3.67 8.50
N SER A 276 18.11 3.68 9.37
CA SER A 276 19.10 4.78 9.43
C SER A 276 19.93 4.90 8.15
N ASP A 277 20.26 3.78 7.52
CA ASP A 277 21.06 3.72 6.29
C ASP A 277 20.27 4.16 5.06
N HIS A 278 18.97 3.83 4.99
CA HIS A 278 18.11 4.15 3.85
C HIS A 278 17.46 5.54 3.93
N ILE A 279 17.10 5.98 5.12
CA ILE A 279 16.28 7.20 5.31
C ILE A 279 17.03 8.22 6.16
N GLY A 280 17.68 7.75 7.21
CA GLY A 280 18.41 8.59 8.16
C GLY A 280 18.03 8.33 9.62
N PRO A 281 18.87 8.77 10.57
CA PRO A 281 18.72 8.48 11.99
C PRO A 281 17.41 9.00 12.61
N ILE A 282 16.82 10.04 12.02
CA ILE A 282 15.55 10.65 12.49
C ILE A 282 14.36 9.70 12.36
N ALA A 283 14.42 8.74 11.42
CA ALA A 283 13.35 7.80 11.13
C ALA A 283 13.41 6.51 11.96
N LYS A 284 14.38 6.39 12.87
CA LYS A 284 14.48 5.23 13.77
C LYS A 284 13.21 5.04 14.59
N LEU A 285 12.81 3.77 14.74
CA LEU A 285 11.66 3.41 15.56
C LEU A 285 12.03 3.50 17.03
N ASP A 286 11.25 4.25 17.80
CA ASP A 286 11.37 4.33 19.27
C ASP A 286 10.83 3.07 19.94
N LYS A 287 9.78 2.49 19.36
CA LYS A 287 9.19 1.23 19.82
C LYS A 287 9.02 0.26 18.68
N ILE A 288 9.34 -1.00 18.93
CA ILE A 288 9.12 -2.11 18.02
C ILE A 288 8.39 -3.22 18.76
N GLN A 289 7.22 -3.60 18.27
CA GLN A 289 6.47 -4.76 18.72
C GLN A 289 6.46 -5.82 17.63
N PHE A 290 6.99 -6.98 17.93
CA PHE A 290 6.83 -8.15 17.09
C PHE A 290 5.45 -8.76 17.35
N THR A 291 4.71 -9.08 16.28
CA THR A 291 3.33 -9.59 16.35
C THR A 291 3.11 -10.66 15.30
N ASN A 292 2.16 -11.55 15.52
CA ASN A 292 1.85 -12.64 14.58
C ASN A 292 1.02 -12.14 13.39
N SER A 293 0.23 -11.09 13.57
CA SER A 293 -0.64 -10.53 12.54
C SER A 293 -0.85 -9.04 12.72
N LEU A 294 -1.36 -8.37 11.69
CA LEU A 294 -1.77 -6.97 11.70
C LEU A 294 -3.30 -6.87 11.49
N PRO A 295 -3.96 -5.85 12.06
CA PRO A 295 -5.39 -5.66 11.87
C PRO A 295 -5.69 -5.26 10.43
N LYS A 296 -6.27 -6.16 9.66
CA LYS A 296 -6.57 -6.00 8.23
C LYS A 296 -8.06 -6.08 7.96
N THR A 297 -8.51 -5.31 6.99
CA THR A 297 -9.85 -5.50 6.41
C THR A 297 -9.90 -6.82 5.64
N ARG A 298 -11.10 -7.31 5.33
CA ARG A 298 -11.32 -8.50 4.48
C ARG A 298 -10.67 -8.37 3.09
N SER A 299 -10.38 -7.17 2.64
CA SER A 299 -9.63 -6.91 1.39
C SER A 299 -8.11 -6.89 1.57
N GLY A 300 -7.59 -7.16 2.78
CA GLY A 300 -6.16 -7.19 3.09
C GLY A 300 -5.52 -5.85 3.46
N LYS A 301 -6.29 -4.74 3.47
CA LYS A 301 -5.77 -3.42 3.82
C LYS A 301 -5.53 -3.31 5.33
N ILE A 302 -4.32 -2.91 5.73
CA ILE A 302 -3.96 -2.66 7.14
C ILE A 302 -4.75 -1.47 7.67
N MET A 303 -5.36 -1.64 8.84
CA MET A 303 -6.12 -0.59 9.51
C MET A 303 -5.22 0.21 10.48
N ARG A 304 -4.34 1.05 9.93
CA ARG A 304 -3.38 1.88 10.70
C ARG A 304 -4.04 2.73 11.78
N ARG A 305 -5.30 3.14 11.57
CA ARG A 305 -6.08 3.86 12.57
C ARG A 305 -6.16 3.10 13.91
N ILE A 306 -6.34 1.79 13.85
CA ILE A 306 -6.39 0.93 15.05
C ILE A 306 -5.01 0.85 15.69
N LEU A 307 -3.96 0.60 14.90
CA LEU A 307 -2.58 0.55 15.40
C LEU A 307 -2.15 1.86 16.06
N ARG A 308 -2.53 3.00 15.47
CA ARG A 308 -2.24 4.33 16.02
C ARG A 308 -2.88 4.51 17.40
N LYS A 309 -4.14 4.15 17.54
CA LYS A 309 -4.85 4.22 18.82
C LYS A 309 -4.23 3.29 19.87
N ILE A 310 -3.87 2.07 19.50
CA ILE A 310 -3.16 1.16 20.38
C ILE A 310 -1.82 1.77 20.80
N ALA A 311 -1.01 2.27 19.85
CA ALA A 311 0.27 2.89 20.15
C ALA A 311 0.14 4.07 21.10
N SER A 312 -0.89 4.91 20.93
CA SER A 312 -1.20 6.06 21.80
C SER A 312 -1.83 5.69 23.14
N GLY A 313 -2.22 4.43 23.37
CA GLY A 313 -2.88 4.01 24.61
C GLY A 313 -4.39 4.21 24.67
N GLU A 314 -5.01 4.55 23.53
CA GLU A 314 -6.46 4.81 23.41
C GLU A 314 -7.23 3.53 23.08
N THR A 315 -7.02 2.46 23.85
CA THR A 315 -7.55 1.12 23.53
C THR A 315 -9.07 1.00 23.69
N ASP A 316 -9.69 1.88 24.51
CA ASP A 316 -11.15 1.89 24.73
C ASP A 316 -11.93 2.56 23.58
N GLN A 317 -11.24 3.22 22.63
CA GLN A 317 -11.85 4.03 21.57
C GLN A 317 -11.43 3.59 20.16
N LEU A 318 -11.30 2.32 19.92
CA LEU A 318 -10.81 1.80 18.62
C LEU A 318 -11.75 2.11 17.45
N GLY A 319 -13.02 2.45 17.72
CA GLY A 319 -14.05 2.71 16.73
C GLY A 319 -14.54 1.42 16.07
N ASP A 320 -15.12 1.53 14.86
CA ASP A 320 -15.68 0.37 14.17
C ASP A 320 -14.59 -0.61 13.73
N ILE A 321 -14.66 -1.84 14.25
CA ILE A 321 -13.78 -2.98 13.93
C ILE A 321 -14.51 -4.09 13.16
N SER A 322 -15.79 -3.89 12.82
CA SER A 322 -16.63 -4.91 12.16
C SER A 322 -16.14 -5.32 10.78
N THR A 323 -15.33 -4.47 10.14
CA THR A 323 -14.74 -4.72 8.81
C THR A 323 -13.44 -5.51 8.86
N LEU A 324 -12.91 -5.80 10.05
CA LEU A 324 -11.72 -6.62 10.21
C LEU A 324 -11.97 -8.06 9.74
N GLN A 325 -10.94 -8.63 9.11
CA GLN A 325 -10.93 -10.04 8.75
C GLN A 325 -10.87 -10.92 10.00
N ASP A 326 -10.04 -10.52 10.96
CA ASP A 326 -9.82 -11.17 12.24
C ASP A 326 -9.78 -10.12 13.35
N PRO A 327 -10.87 -9.93 14.10
CA PRO A 327 -10.92 -8.98 15.21
C PRO A 327 -10.07 -9.36 16.42
N GLU A 328 -9.73 -10.66 16.62
CA GLU A 328 -8.96 -11.15 17.77
C GLU A 328 -7.52 -10.61 17.73
N VAL A 329 -6.97 -10.36 16.55
CA VAL A 329 -5.65 -9.74 16.36
C VAL A 329 -5.50 -8.42 17.13
N VAL A 330 -6.57 -7.67 17.27
CA VAL A 330 -6.55 -6.39 17.99
C VAL A 330 -6.20 -6.61 19.46
N GLN A 331 -6.80 -7.61 20.09
CA GLN A 331 -6.53 -7.93 21.49
C GLN A 331 -5.10 -8.46 21.68
N GLU A 332 -4.63 -9.33 20.78
CA GLU A 332 -3.24 -9.82 20.82
C GLU A 332 -2.22 -8.68 20.75
N ILE A 333 -2.47 -7.66 19.89
CA ILE A 333 -1.59 -6.50 19.78
C ILE A 333 -1.65 -5.64 21.05
N ILE A 334 -2.83 -5.46 21.66
CA ILE A 334 -2.98 -4.72 22.92
C ILE A 334 -2.20 -5.41 24.04
N ASP A 335 -2.35 -6.72 24.17
CA ASP A 335 -1.68 -7.51 25.20
C ASP A 335 -0.15 -7.55 25.03
N GLY A 336 0.32 -7.50 23.80
CA GLY A 336 1.75 -7.44 23.44
C GLY A 336 2.38 -6.03 23.51
N LYS A 337 1.62 -4.99 23.84
CA LYS A 337 2.09 -3.61 23.90
C LYS A 337 3.17 -3.44 24.99
N LYS A 338 4.29 -2.82 24.63
CA LYS A 338 5.41 -2.49 25.51
C LYS A 338 5.54 -0.99 25.77
#